data_af82738c8738dafb3851333752af9698
#
_entry.id   af82738c8738dafb3851333752af9698
#
_cell.length_a   1.000
_cell.length_b   1.000
_cell.length_c   1.000
_cell.angle_alpha   90.00
_cell.angle_beta   90.00
_cell.angle_gamma   90.00
#
_symmetry.space_group_name_H-M   'P 1'
#
loop_
_entity.id
_entity.type
_entity.pdbx_description
1 polymer ?
#
loop_
_entity_poly.entity_id
_entity_poly.type
_entity_poly.pdbx_seq_one_letter_code
_entity_poly.pdbx_strand_id
1 'polypeptide(L)'
;ILGLSITLISFIYFYINKIPYSTVFDPIAYKEYMLYWDDHRTSYGNLGIFNYSYFFKSLLLFLLITVFLKLNYYRNNLGLKLSLQTLAFSILVSFSIYITYHFFSDYYPSLIIRIIPNRFFNTHSVLGYAGIFSLTYIIIKNLFIKFNLKKINVFLIFTVILIFHSFQHIHNFKQRFNYFQNSNLVKIKNDYVFWNKVKNYKTEGYFLTSHLSCQPTLIYALKTVLICPLDINIVPYMPRTVKIIKDLVENVYDVPFNNPKYKHRGGLTDAELKNSFEKKSNNDWLNLKLKYKINALIVPGSWDINLPKKILGTNFTFYTIN
;
A
#
# COMPACT_ATOMS: atom_id res chain seq x y z
N ILE A 1 4.97 14.15 26.40
CA ILE A 1 4.91 13.09 27.42
C ILE A 1 3.48 12.52 27.47
N LEU A 2 2.43 13.34 27.67
CA LEU A 2 1.04 12.86 27.80
C LEU A 2 0.56 12.04 26.60
N GLY A 3 0.85 12.47 25.37
CA GLY A 3 0.50 11.74 24.14
C GLY A 3 1.17 10.37 24.06
N LEU A 4 2.43 10.30 24.45
CA LEU A 4 3.20 9.05 24.46
C LEU A 4 2.64 8.06 25.50
N SER A 5 2.22 8.57 26.66
CA SER A 5 1.58 7.77 27.72
C SER A 5 0.24 7.20 27.28
N ILE A 6 -0.60 8.01 26.61
CA ILE A 6 -1.90 7.54 26.07
C ILE A 6 -1.69 6.47 25.01
N THR A 7 -0.73 6.66 24.12
CA THR A 7 -0.41 5.67 23.08
C THR A 7 0.09 4.36 23.71
N LEU A 8 0.93 4.44 24.74
CA LEU A 8 1.43 3.27 25.44
C LEU A 8 0.31 2.52 26.18
N ILE A 9 -0.56 3.24 26.87
CA ILE A 9 -1.73 2.65 27.56
C ILE A 9 -2.65 1.97 26.55
N SER A 10 -2.94 2.61 25.43
CA SER A 10 -3.77 2.02 24.38
C SER A 10 -3.11 0.77 23.78
N PHE A 11 -1.80 0.79 23.60
CA PHE A 11 -1.05 -0.37 23.12
C PHE A 11 -1.07 -1.53 24.11
N ILE A 12 -0.87 -1.25 25.41
CA ILE A 12 -0.95 -2.23 26.49
C ILE A 12 -2.36 -2.82 26.59
N TYR A 13 -3.39 -1.96 26.53
CA TYR A 13 -4.78 -2.39 26.53
C TYR A 13 -5.09 -3.33 25.37
N PHE A 14 -4.67 -2.98 24.17
CA PHE A 14 -4.82 -3.82 22.98
C PHE A 14 -4.06 -5.15 23.11
N TYR A 15 -2.87 -5.12 23.70
CA TYR A 15 -2.06 -6.31 23.89
C TYR A 15 -2.68 -7.28 24.91
N ILE A 16 -3.22 -6.76 26.01
CA ILE A 16 -3.87 -7.55 27.08
C ILE A 16 -5.19 -8.14 26.58
N ASN A 17 -6.01 -7.34 25.89
CA ASN A 17 -7.32 -7.76 25.39
C ASN A 17 -7.26 -8.42 24.00
N LYS A 18 -6.11 -8.93 23.64
CA LYS A 18 -5.91 -9.62 22.38
C LYS A 18 -6.82 -10.83 22.26
N ILE A 19 -7.71 -10.81 21.27
CA ILE A 19 -8.58 -11.95 20.96
C ILE A 19 -7.70 -13.17 20.71
N PRO A 20 -7.91 -14.29 21.41
CA PRO A 20 -7.16 -15.51 21.16
C PRO A 20 -7.49 -16.02 19.77
N TYR A 21 -6.50 -15.98 18.87
CA TYR A 21 -6.63 -16.57 17.55
C TYR A 21 -6.45 -18.08 17.66
N SER A 22 -7.28 -18.84 16.95
CA SER A 22 -7.23 -20.31 16.90
C SER A 22 -5.99 -20.85 16.16
N THR A 23 -5.28 -19.99 15.41
CA THR A 23 -4.14 -20.40 14.59
C THR A 23 -2.81 -20.10 15.27
N VAL A 24 -1.89 -21.07 15.18
CA VAL A 24 -0.51 -20.89 15.64
C VAL A 24 0.21 -19.94 14.70
N PHE A 25 0.97 -18.99 15.25
CA PHE A 25 1.82 -18.08 14.48
C PHE A 25 2.95 -18.85 13.81
N ASP A 26 3.09 -18.67 12.49
CA ASP A 26 4.19 -19.23 11.69
C ASP A 26 5.19 -18.11 11.38
N PRO A 27 6.36 -18.09 12.04
CA PRO A 27 7.35 -17.02 11.84
C PRO A 27 8.04 -17.10 10.47
N ILE A 28 8.16 -18.30 9.89
CA ILE A 28 8.79 -18.50 8.59
C ILE A 28 7.91 -17.95 7.49
N ALA A 29 6.65 -18.42 7.43
CA ALA A 29 5.68 -17.92 6.46
C ALA A 29 5.44 -16.41 6.61
N TYR A 30 5.48 -15.89 7.85
CA TYR A 30 5.37 -14.46 8.08
C TYR A 30 6.55 -13.67 7.50
N LYS A 31 7.77 -14.20 7.65
CA LYS A 31 8.96 -13.59 7.05
C LYS A 31 8.89 -13.62 5.52
N GLU A 32 8.49 -14.76 4.93
CA GLU A 32 8.26 -14.89 3.48
C GLU A 32 7.24 -13.87 2.99
N TYR A 33 6.13 -13.72 3.70
CA TYR A 33 5.13 -12.70 3.38
C TYR A 33 5.74 -11.29 3.35
N MET A 34 6.48 -10.92 4.39
CA MET A 34 7.09 -9.59 4.49
C MET A 34 8.11 -9.33 3.40
N LEU A 35 8.80 -10.35 2.93
CA LEU A 35 9.83 -10.23 1.90
C LEU A 35 9.25 -10.21 0.48
N TYR A 36 8.14 -10.92 0.23
CA TYR A 36 7.66 -11.14 -1.12
C TYR A 36 6.30 -10.51 -1.43
N TRP A 37 5.45 -10.34 -0.43
CA TRP A 37 4.06 -9.92 -0.63
C TRP A 37 3.73 -8.53 -0.12
N ASP A 38 4.43 -8.04 0.90
CA ASP A 38 4.17 -6.73 1.45
C ASP A 38 4.89 -5.65 0.62
N ASP A 39 4.15 -4.91 -0.17
CA ASP A 39 4.65 -3.84 -1.03
C ASP A 39 5.24 -2.66 -0.25
N HIS A 40 4.91 -2.54 1.03
CA HIS A 40 5.43 -1.49 1.90
C HIS A 40 6.72 -1.87 2.63
N ARG A 41 6.95 -3.16 2.85
CA ARG A 41 8.05 -3.68 3.69
C ARG A 41 9.13 -4.36 2.90
N THR A 42 8.85 -4.75 1.68
CA THR A 42 9.85 -5.38 0.85
C THR A 42 10.99 -4.43 0.53
N SER A 43 12.22 -4.89 0.66
CA SER A 43 13.42 -4.07 0.42
C SER A 43 13.56 -3.64 -1.04
N TYR A 44 13.00 -4.43 -1.92
CA TYR A 44 13.15 -4.26 -3.34
C TYR A 44 11.94 -3.76 -4.05
N GLY A 45 10.87 -3.59 -3.44
CA GLY A 45 9.67 -3.22 -4.01
C GLY A 45 9.76 -2.49 -5.30
N ASN A 46 8.71 -2.13 -5.74
CA ASN A 46 8.64 -1.07 -6.73
C ASN A 46 9.47 0.15 -6.32
N LEU A 47 10.30 -0.12 -5.37
CA LEU A 47 11.37 0.68 -4.91
C LEU A 47 12.23 1.13 -6.07
N GLY A 48 12.34 0.47 -7.14
CA GLY A 48 13.09 0.95 -8.26
C GLY A 48 12.68 2.37 -8.64
N ILE A 49 11.42 2.61 -8.84
CA ILE A 49 10.92 3.95 -9.24
C ILE A 49 10.76 4.87 -8.02
N PHE A 50 10.25 4.35 -6.94
CA PHE A 50 10.09 5.11 -5.70
C PHE A 50 11.43 5.61 -5.16
N ASN A 51 12.43 4.78 -5.21
CA ASN A 51 13.63 5.02 -4.46
C ASN A 51 14.62 5.93 -5.07
N TYR A 52 14.87 5.78 -6.35
CA TYR A 52 15.82 6.70 -6.95
C TYR A 52 15.35 8.14 -6.78
N SER A 53 14.08 8.41 -6.96
CA SER A 53 13.55 9.76 -6.77
C SER A 53 13.65 10.24 -5.32
N TYR A 54 13.25 9.43 -4.34
CA TYR A 54 13.33 9.83 -2.93
C TYR A 54 14.76 9.84 -2.43
N PHE A 55 15.58 8.88 -2.82
CA PHE A 55 16.99 8.85 -2.51
C PHE A 55 17.71 10.11 -3.00
N PHE A 56 17.57 10.46 -4.27
CA PHE A 56 18.19 11.67 -4.83
C PHE A 56 17.65 12.95 -4.22
N LYS A 57 16.35 13.04 -3.96
CA LYS A 57 15.75 14.19 -3.27
C LYS A 57 16.32 14.33 -1.84
N SER A 58 16.44 13.23 -1.11
CA SER A 58 17.01 13.24 0.24
C SER A 58 18.50 13.54 0.24
N LEU A 59 19.25 13.03 -0.74
CA LEU A 59 20.66 13.36 -0.91
C LEU A 59 20.85 14.84 -1.24
N LEU A 60 20.07 15.36 -2.18
CA LEU A 60 20.10 16.79 -2.51
C LEU A 60 19.77 17.66 -1.29
N LEU A 61 18.74 17.27 -0.55
CA LEU A 61 18.37 17.98 0.69
C LEU A 61 19.50 17.94 1.72
N PHE A 62 20.15 16.78 1.89
CA PHE A 62 21.30 16.64 2.78
C PHE A 62 22.46 17.57 2.39
N LEU A 63 22.78 17.62 1.09
CA LEU A 63 23.81 18.52 0.56
C LEU A 63 23.44 19.99 0.79
N LEU A 64 22.20 20.37 0.53
CA LEU A 64 21.71 21.71 0.81
C LEU A 64 21.83 22.07 2.28
N ILE A 65 21.44 21.17 3.18
CA ILE A 65 21.55 21.37 4.63
C ILE A 65 23.01 21.59 5.04
N THR A 66 23.94 20.79 4.51
CA THR A 66 25.38 20.93 4.83
C THR A 66 25.94 22.27 4.37
N VAL A 67 25.51 22.77 3.21
CA VAL A 67 25.86 24.11 2.72
C VAL A 67 25.29 25.20 3.66
N PHE A 68 24.01 25.08 4.01
CA PHE A 68 23.37 26.07 4.89
C PHE A 68 23.98 26.12 6.29
N LEU A 69 24.36 24.97 6.86
CA LEU A 69 25.04 24.93 8.16
C LEU A 69 26.40 25.68 8.16
N LYS A 70 27.03 25.87 6.99
CA LYS A 70 28.26 26.65 6.85
C LYS A 70 28.02 28.15 6.78
N LEU A 71 26.79 28.59 6.46
CA LEU A 71 26.48 30.03 6.40
C LEU A 71 26.36 30.64 7.81
N ASN A 72 27.00 31.78 8.01
CA ASN A 72 27.04 32.46 9.33
C ASN A 72 25.65 32.72 9.92
N TYR A 73 24.66 33.03 9.08
CA TYR A 73 23.29 33.28 9.51
C TYR A 73 22.68 32.10 10.25
N TYR A 74 22.85 30.89 9.72
CA TYR A 74 22.28 29.67 10.31
C TYR A 74 23.13 29.20 11.49
N ARG A 75 24.44 29.38 11.42
CA ARG A 75 25.36 28.99 12.48
C ARG A 75 25.09 29.76 13.78
N ASN A 76 24.71 31.05 13.67
CA ASN A 76 24.47 31.92 14.80
C ASN A 76 23.04 31.82 15.36
N ASN A 77 22.10 31.19 14.66
CA ASN A 77 20.75 30.92 15.14
C ASN A 77 20.64 29.49 15.66
N LEU A 78 20.67 29.33 16.99
CA LEU A 78 20.70 28.04 17.65
C LEU A 78 19.50 27.15 17.23
N GLY A 79 18.29 27.70 17.16
CA GLY A 79 17.08 26.97 16.78
C GLY A 79 17.16 26.42 15.36
N LEU A 80 17.57 27.25 14.39
CA LEU A 80 17.74 26.83 12.99
C LEU A 80 18.86 25.80 12.85
N LYS A 81 19.99 26.03 13.55
CA LYS A 81 21.11 25.08 13.55
C LYS A 81 20.68 23.71 14.06
N LEU A 82 20.02 23.63 15.21
CA LEU A 82 19.54 22.37 15.78
C LEU A 82 18.52 21.68 14.85
N SER A 83 17.58 22.42 14.28
CA SER A 83 16.60 21.87 13.35
C SER A 83 17.26 21.27 12.11
N LEU A 84 18.23 21.96 11.51
CA LEU A 84 18.98 21.48 10.36
C LEU A 84 19.86 20.27 10.71
N GLN A 85 20.50 20.26 11.87
CA GLN A 85 21.29 19.12 12.34
C GLN A 85 20.39 17.88 12.58
N THR A 86 19.22 18.05 13.21
CA THR A 86 18.26 16.98 13.43
C THR A 86 17.77 16.40 12.10
N LEU A 87 17.48 17.26 11.13
CA LEU A 87 17.08 16.84 9.80
C LEU A 87 18.20 16.08 9.08
N ALA A 88 19.43 16.58 9.11
CA ALA A 88 20.59 15.91 8.54
C ALA A 88 20.81 14.54 9.17
N PHE A 89 20.71 14.45 10.49
CA PHE A 89 20.84 13.19 11.22
C PHE A 89 19.72 12.20 10.84
N SER A 90 18.47 12.66 10.74
CA SER A 90 17.36 11.80 10.33
C SER A 90 17.54 11.23 8.91
N ILE A 91 18.09 12.02 7.99
CA ILE A 91 18.42 11.58 6.64
C ILE A 91 19.52 10.51 6.68
N LEU A 92 20.60 10.72 7.44
CA LEU A 92 21.68 9.74 7.57
C LEU A 92 21.18 8.41 8.17
N VAL A 93 20.38 8.47 9.22
CA VAL A 93 19.78 7.27 9.82
C VAL A 93 18.89 6.54 8.81
N SER A 94 18.07 7.28 8.06
CA SER A 94 17.22 6.69 7.02
C SER A 94 18.03 6.02 5.91
N PHE A 95 19.12 6.64 5.47
CA PHE A 95 20.05 6.03 4.50
C PHE A 95 20.70 4.76 5.05
N SER A 96 21.16 4.79 6.29
CA SER A 96 21.78 3.62 6.92
C SER A 96 20.78 2.46 7.01
N ILE A 97 19.57 2.72 7.47
CA ILE A 97 18.49 1.72 7.51
C ILE A 97 18.16 1.22 6.10
N TYR A 98 18.07 2.12 5.12
CA TYR A 98 17.77 1.76 3.75
C TYR A 98 18.83 0.84 3.14
N ILE A 99 20.11 1.24 3.24
CA ILE A 99 21.23 0.49 2.68
C ILE A 99 21.33 -0.89 3.35
N THR A 100 21.31 -0.93 4.67
CA THR A 100 21.42 -2.21 5.40
C THR A 100 20.23 -3.10 5.12
N TYR A 101 19.01 -2.54 5.03
CA TYR A 101 17.82 -3.31 4.71
C TYR A 101 17.83 -3.83 3.26
N HIS A 102 18.36 -3.05 2.32
CA HIS A 102 18.48 -3.44 0.92
C HIS A 102 19.40 -4.64 0.72
N PHE A 103 20.57 -4.63 1.37
CA PHE A 103 21.55 -5.69 1.20
C PHE A 103 21.36 -6.88 2.16
N PHE A 104 20.75 -6.67 3.29
CA PHE A 104 20.69 -7.64 4.38
C PHE A 104 19.27 -7.95 4.86
N SER A 105 18.23 -7.70 4.04
CA SER A 105 16.82 -7.93 4.42
C SER A 105 16.56 -9.35 4.93
N ASP A 106 17.23 -10.33 4.35
CA ASP A 106 17.03 -11.74 4.71
C ASP A 106 17.55 -12.08 6.12
N TYR A 107 18.48 -11.28 6.64
CA TYR A 107 19.02 -11.43 7.98
C TYR A 107 18.30 -10.60 9.04
N TYR A 108 17.42 -9.69 8.62
CA TYR A 108 16.69 -8.86 9.56
C TYR A 108 15.68 -9.68 10.36
N PRO A 109 15.59 -9.46 11.69
CA PRO A 109 14.51 -10.01 12.50
C PRO A 109 13.15 -9.51 11.99
N SER A 110 12.14 -10.37 12.04
CA SER A 110 10.77 -10.03 11.62
C SER A 110 10.20 -8.79 12.34
N LEU A 111 10.64 -8.55 13.56
CA LEU A 111 10.26 -7.36 14.34
C LEU A 111 10.72 -6.07 13.67
N ILE A 112 11.96 -6.02 13.16
CA ILE A 112 12.49 -4.83 12.48
C ILE A 112 11.81 -4.62 11.13
N ILE A 113 11.55 -5.71 10.39
CA ILE A 113 10.81 -5.64 9.13
C ILE A 113 9.40 -5.07 9.36
N ARG A 114 8.77 -5.37 10.48
CA ARG A 114 7.46 -4.83 10.87
C ARG A 114 7.40 -3.30 10.98
N ILE A 115 8.49 -2.66 11.39
CA ILE A 115 8.56 -1.21 11.60
C ILE A 115 8.49 -0.44 10.27
N ILE A 116 8.48 -1.13 9.13
CA ILE A 116 8.44 -0.53 7.79
C ILE A 116 9.62 0.43 7.61
N PRO A 117 10.85 -0.09 7.44
CA PRO A 117 12.05 0.73 7.34
C PRO A 117 11.95 1.83 6.29
N ASN A 118 11.23 1.56 5.20
CA ASN A 118 11.03 2.52 4.10
C ASN A 118 10.24 3.78 4.51
N ARG A 119 9.44 3.72 5.56
CA ARG A 119 8.70 4.90 6.05
C ARG A 119 9.58 5.94 6.74
N PHE A 120 10.79 5.58 7.15
CA PHE A 120 11.73 6.57 7.66
C PHE A 120 12.05 7.64 6.61
N PHE A 121 11.99 7.31 5.30
CA PHE A 121 12.11 8.30 4.24
C PHE A 121 10.94 9.29 4.17
N ASN A 122 9.75 8.90 4.58
CA ASN A 122 8.59 9.79 4.57
C ASN A 122 8.71 10.90 5.62
N THR A 123 9.34 10.61 6.75
CA THR A 123 9.50 11.57 7.85
C THR A 123 10.29 12.79 7.42
N HIS A 124 11.42 12.59 6.74
CA HIS A 124 12.22 13.73 6.29
C HIS A 124 11.72 14.35 4.98
N SER A 125 10.86 13.71 4.22
CA SER A 125 10.22 14.40 3.10
C SER A 125 9.30 15.54 3.59
N VAL A 126 8.49 15.30 4.61
CA VAL A 126 7.63 16.33 5.21
C VAL A 126 8.48 17.44 5.86
N LEU A 127 9.44 17.06 6.71
CA LEU A 127 10.36 17.99 7.35
C LEU A 127 11.25 18.73 6.32
N GLY A 128 11.65 18.01 5.27
CA GLY A 128 12.43 18.55 4.17
C GLY A 128 11.67 19.61 3.38
N TYR A 129 10.42 19.38 3.04
CA TYR A 129 9.60 20.40 2.39
C TYR A 129 9.43 21.62 3.28
N ALA A 130 9.12 21.44 4.56
CA ALA A 130 9.04 22.55 5.51
C ALA A 130 10.37 23.32 5.61
N GLY A 131 11.50 22.60 5.64
CA GLY A 131 12.83 23.17 5.62
C GLY A 131 13.13 23.96 4.35
N ILE A 132 12.86 23.39 3.17
CA ILE A 132 13.05 24.05 1.87
C ILE A 132 12.19 25.32 1.79
N PHE A 133 10.91 25.27 2.21
CA PHE A 133 10.05 26.44 2.23
C PHE A 133 10.58 27.51 3.16
N SER A 134 11.03 27.16 4.37
CA SER A 134 11.62 28.10 5.31
C SER A 134 12.90 28.73 4.77
N LEU A 135 13.77 27.93 4.15
CA LEU A 135 15.02 28.38 3.53
C LEU A 135 14.76 29.28 2.34
N THR A 136 13.83 28.90 1.47
CA THR A 136 13.43 29.72 0.32
C THR A 136 12.88 31.08 0.78
N TYR A 137 12.03 31.07 1.81
CA TYR A 137 11.52 32.32 2.40
C TYR A 137 12.66 33.22 2.91
N ILE A 138 13.64 32.67 3.63
CA ILE A 138 14.76 33.45 4.18
C ILE A 138 15.64 33.98 3.05
N ILE A 139 15.94 33.18 2.02
CA ILE A 139 16.72 33.64 0.86
C ILE A 139 15.99 34.80 0.16
N ILE A 140 14.72 34.61 -0.13
CA ILE A 140 13.89 35.64 -0.76
C ILE A 140 13.88 36.90 0.10
N LYS A 141 13.62 36.78 1.41
CA LYS A 141 13.65 37.93 2.35
C LYS A 141 14.99 38.67 2.31
N ASN A 142 16.11 37.96 2.33
CA ASN A 142 17.44 38.59 2.29
C ASN A 142 17.74 39.26 0.95
N LEU A 143 17.34 38.67 -0.16
CA LEU A 143 17.45 39.29 -1.48
C LEU A 143 16.60 40.57 -1.55
N PHE A 144 15.38 40.56 -1.03
CA PHE A 144 14.50 41.73 -1.00
C PHE A 144 15.07 42.88 -0.15
N ILE A 145 15.69 42.56 1.01
CA ILE A 145 16.38 43.55 1.83
C ILE A 145 17.56 44.16 1.05
N LYS A 146 18.36 43.30 0.39
CA LYS A 146 19.54 43.75 -0.37
C LYS A 146 19.17 44.65 -1.56
N PHE A 147 18.03 44.37 -2.22
CA PHE A 147 17.56 45.11 -3.38
C PHE A 147 16.51 46.18 -3.08
N ASN A 148 16.27 46.50 -1.80
CA ASN A 148 15.33 47.51 -1.35
C ASN A 148 13.90 47.35 -1.89
N LEU A 149 13.47 46.11 -2.15
CA LEU A 149 12.17 45.80 -2.72
C LEU A 149 11.08 45.82 -1.62
N LYS A 150 9.92 46.38 -1.93
CA LYS A 150 8.79 46.49 -0.99
C LYS A 150 8.29 45.14 -0.51
N LYS A 151 7.92 45.04 0.79
CA LYS A 151 7.40 43.78 1.41
C LYS A 151 6.23 43.12 0.66
N ILE A 152 5.42 43.93 -0.01
CA ILE A 152 4.29 43.47 -0.83
C ILE A 152 4.70 42.49 -1.94
N ASN A 153 5.89 42.67 -2.51
CA ASN A 153 6.38 41.82 -3.59
C ASN A 153 6.77 40.42 -3.12
N VAL A 154 7.22 40.28 -1.86
CA VAL A 154 7.54 38.95 -1.27
C VAL A 154 6.27 38.11 -1.13
N PHE A 155 5.21 38.73 -0.62
CA PHE A 155 3.92 38.06 -0.49
C PHE A 155 3.37 37.62 -1.85
N LEU A 156 3.50 38.46 -2.86
CA LEU A 156 3.03 38.19 -4.22
C LEU A 156 3.76 37.00 -4.84
N ILE A 157 5.09 36.92 -4.70
CA ILE A 157 5.89 35.80 -5.17
C ILE A 157 5.51 34.50 -4.43
N PHE A 158 5.32 34.59 -3.10
CA PHE A 158 4.91 33.42 -2.33
C PHE A 158 3.52 32.93 -2.73
N THR A 159 2.62 33.85 -2.99
CA THR A 159 1.26 33.54 -3.49
C THR A 159 1.32 32.89 -4.87
N VAL A 160 2.14 33.38 -5.78
CA VAL A 160 2.35 32.76 -7.12
C VAL A 160 2.89 31.34 -7.01
N ILE A 161 3.87 31.11 -6.12
CA ILE A 161 4.43 29.76 -5.88
C ILE A 161 3.34 28.82 -5.30
N LEU A 162 2.55 29.30 -4.34
CA LEU A 162 1.43 28.53 -3.80
C LEU A 162 0.36 28.22 -4.84
N ILE A 163 0.01 29.18 -5.68
CA ILE A 163 -0.94 29.00 -6.77
C ILE A 163 -0.40 27.95 -7.75
N PHE A 164 0.87 28.06 -8.16
CA PHE A 164 1.48 27.09 -9.07
C PHE A 164 1.50 25.66 -8.47
N HIS A 165 1.84 25.54 -7.19
CA HIS A 165 1.78 24.25 -6.51
C HIS A 165 0.34 23.71 -6.41
N SER A 166 -0.62 24.58 -6.14
CA SER A 166 -2.04 24.22 -6.12
C SER A 166 -2.56 23.77 -7.48
N PHE A 167 -2.09 24.35 -8.57
CA PHE A 167 -2.43 23.91 -9.93
C PHE A 167 -2.01 22.47 -10.21
N GLN A 168 -0.83 22.05 -9.77
CA GLN A 168 -0.41 20.65 -9.86
C GLN A 168 -1.36 19.71 -9.11
N HIS A 169 -1.81 20.10 -7.92
CA HIS A 169 -2.76 19.31 -7.16
C HIS A 169 -4.15 19.26 -7.79
N ILE A 170 -4.62 20.36 -8.38
CA ILE A 170 -5.89 20.41 -9.13
C ILE A 170 -5.84 19.51 -10.35
N HIS A 171 -4.74 19.52 -11.09
CA HIS A 171 -4.55 18.65 -12.24
C HIS A 171 -4.59 17.17 -11.82
N ASN A 172 -3.86 16.80 -10.79
CA ASN A 172 -3.86 15.45 -10.22
C ASN A 172 -5.25 15.06 -9.66
N PHE A 173 -5.97 16.01 -9.05
CA PHE A 173 -7.33 15.80 -8.59
C PHE A 173 -8.28 15.53 -9.76
N LYS A 174 -8.19 16.31 -10.84
CA LYS A 174 -8.99 16.11 -12.05
C LYS A 174 -8.71 14.76 -12.70
N GLN A 175 -7.43 14.34 -12.78
CA GLN A 175 -7.07 13.01 -13.26
C GLN A 175 -7.65 11.90 -12.37
N ARG A 176 -7.55 12.03 -11.05
CA ARG A 176 -8.14 11.07 -10.10
C ARG A 176 -9.66 11.05 -10.16
N PHE A 177 -10.27 12.19 -10.32
CA PHE A 177 -11.73 12.31 -10.46
C PHE A 177 -12.23 11.68 -11.75
N ASN A 178 -11.55 11.92 -12.88
CA ASN A 178 -11.84 11.26 -14.16
C ASN A 178 -11.61 9.74 -14.08
N TYR A 179 -10.54 9.32 -13.41
CA TYR A 179 -10.29 7.92 -13.14
C TYR A 179 -11.41 7.30 -12.28
N PHE A 180 -11.89 8.03 -11.29
CA PHE A 180 -13.00 7.58 -10.43
C PHE A 180 -14.31 7.50 -11.19
N GLN A 181 -14.64 8.49 -12.03
CA GLN A 181 -15.83 8.47 -12.88
C GLN A 181 -15.79 7.39 -13.96
N ASN A 182 -14.64 7.15 -14.54
CA ASN A 182 -14.43 6.12 -15.56
C ASN A 182 -14.02 4.77 -14.93
N SER A 183 -13.96 4.70 -13.60
CA SER A 183 -13.59 3.50 -12.89
C SER A 183 -14.61 2.40 -13.11
N ASN A 184 -14.14 1.16 -13.04
CA ASN A 184 -14.97 -0.03 -13.11
C ASN A 184 -16.16 -0.04 -12.12
N LEU A 185 -16.16 0.81 -11.08
CA LEU A 185 -17.26 0.98 -10.14
C LEU A 185 -18.55 1.44 -10.80
N VAL A 186 -18.50 2.32 -11.82
CA VAL A 186 -19.69 2.74 -12.58
C VAL A 186 -20.20 1.58 -13.44
N LYS A 187 -19.30 0.84 -14.07
CA LYS A 187 -19.65 -0.36 -14.84
C LYS A 187 -20.26 -1.46 -13.96
N ILE A 188 -19.74 -1.61 -12.75
CA ILE A 188 -20.23 -2.55 -11.75
C ILE A 188 -21.65 -2.21 -11.30
N LYS A 189 -21.95 -0.92 -11.08
CA LYS A 189 -23.30 -0.45 -10.71
C LYS A 189 -24.33 -0.73 -11.82
N ASN A 190 -23.91 -0.68 -13.06
CA ASN A 190 -24.79 -0.94 -14.21
C ASN A 190 -25.18 -2.42 -14.36
N ASP A 191 -24.52 -3.34 -13.65
CA ASP A 191 -24.85 -4.77 -13.65
C ASP A 191 -25.78 -5.18 -12.49
N TYR A 192 -26.64 -4.25 -12.05
CA TYR A 192 -27.55 -4.44 -10.91
C TYR A 192 -28.42 -5.70 -11.04
N VAL A 193 -28.91 -5.99 -12.24
CA VAL A 193 -29.73 -7.18 -12.51
C VAL A 193 -28.94 -8.48 -12.24
N PHE A 194 -27.67 -8.53 -12.65
CA PHE A 194 -26.78 -9.64 -12.36
C PHE A 194 -26.59 -9.83 -10.85
N TRP A 195 -26.24 -8.76 -10.14
CA TRP A 195 -25.98 -8.84 -8.70
C TRP A 195 -27.21 -9.25 -7.91
N ASN A 196 -28.40 -8.79 -8.32
CA ASN A 196 -29.64 -9.19 -7.69
C ASN A 196 -29.99 -10.68 -7.92
N LYS A 197 -29.73 -11.18 -9.11
CA LYS A 197 -29.87 -12.63 -9.41
C LYS A 197 -28.91 -13.46 -8.55
N VAL A 198 -27.64 -13.04 -8.45
CA VAL A 198 -26.63 -13.71 -7.60
C VAL A 198 -27.03 -13.66 -6.12
N LYS A 199 -27.52 -12.49 -5.65
CA LYS A 199 -28.01 -12.33 -4.28
C LYS A 199 -29.08 -13.36 -3.92
N ASN A 200 -30.03 -13.56 -4.82
CA ASN A 200 -31.15 -14.46 -4.61
C ASN A 200 -30.80 -15.94 -4.87
N TYR A 201 -29.62 -16.23 -5.40
CA TYR A 201 -29.20 -17.60 -5.62
C TYR A 201 -28.85 -18.26 -4.28
N LYS A 202 -29.57 -19.33 -3.95
CA LYS A 202 -29.32 -20.07 -2.70
C LYS A 202 -28.11 -20.98 -2.87
N THR A 203 -27.05 -20.68 -2.17
CA THR A 203 -25.86 -21.54 -2.04
C THR A 203 -25.22 -21.32 -0.68
N GLU A 204 -24.73 -22.38 -0.11
CA GLU A 204 -23.95 -22.36 1.12
C GLU A 204 -22.46 -22.34 0.76
N GLY A 205 -21.61 -21.92 1.72
CA GLY A 205 -20.16 -21.89 1.55
C GLY A 205 -19.62 -20.57 0.97
N TYR A 206 -18.39 -20.64 0.47
CA TYR A 206 -17.64 -19.46 0.05
C TYR A 206 -17.65 -19.28 -1.46
N PHE A 207 -17.51 -18.03 -1.86
CA PHE A 207 -17.29 -17.62 -3.24
C PHE A 207 -15.81 -17.32 -3.49
N LEU A 208 -15.31 -17.71 -4.65
CA LEU A 208 -14.07 -17.16 -5.19
C LEU A 208 -14.39 -16.04 -6.17
N THR A 209 -13.51 -15.08 -6.23
CA THR A 209 -13.71 -13.85 -7.01
C THR A 209 -12.42 -13.42 -7.71
N SER A 210 -12.56 -12.61 -8.76
CA SER A 210 -11.47 -11.78 -9.28
C SER A 210 -11.29 -10.54 -8.40
N HIS A 211 -10.28 -9.75 -8.68
CA HIS A 211 -10.11 -8.43 -8.09
C HIS A 211 -11.35 -7.54 -8.24
N LEU A 212 -11.85 -7.47 -9.48
CA LEU A 212 -12.95 -6.57 -9.82
C LEU A 212 -14.28 -7.03 -9.23
N SER A 213 -14.49 -8.33 -9.06
CA SER A 213 -15.75 -8.88 -8.57
C SER A 213 -15.82 -9.03 -7.05
N CYS A 214 -14.71 -8.93 -6.32
CA CYS A 214 -14.70 -9.23 -4.89
C CYS A 214 -15.58 -8.26 -4.09
N GLN A 215 -15.29 -6.98 -4.11
CA GLN A 215 -16.10 -6.00 -3.38
C GLN A 215 -17.57 -5.98 -3.81
N PRO A 216 -17.91 -6.03 -5.12
CA PRO A 216 -19.30 -6.14 -5.54
C PRO A 216 -20.00 -7.41 -5.05
N THR A 217 -19.31 -8.54 -4.97
CA THR A 217 -19.86 -9.77 -4.40
C THR A 217 -20.25 -9.61 -2.94
N LEU A 218 -19.41 -8.93 -2.14
CA LEU A 218 -19.71 -8.64 -0.74
C LEU A 218 -20.84 -7.63 -0.58
N ILE A 219 -20.81 -6.53 -1.35
CA ILE A 219 -21.69 -5.36 -1.13
C ILE A 219 -23.05 -5.54 -1.81
N TYR A 220 -23.07 -6.01 -3.06
CA TYR A 220 -24.31 -6.08 -3.85
C TYR A 220 -24.96 -7.46 -3.83
N ALA A 221 -24.16 -8.52 -3.92
CA ALA A 221 -24.69 -9.89 -3.85
C ALA A 221 -24.85 -10.39 -2.41
N LEU A 222 -24.24 -9.73 -1.42
CA LEU A 222 -24.26 -10.13 -0.02
C LEU A 222 -23.82 -11.59 0.20
N LYS A 223 -22.78 -12.02 -0.54
CA LYS A 223 -22.22 -13.37 -0.46
C LYS A 223 -20.88 -13.36 0.26
N THR A 224 -20.63 -14.43 1.00
CA THR A 224 -19.37 -14.61 1.71
C THR A 224 -18.27 -15.01 0.74
N VAL A 225 -17.23 -14.21 0.63
CA VAL A 225 -16.04 -14.50 -0.17
C VAL A 225 -15.00 -15.17 0.73
N LEU A 226 -14.30 -16.19 0.20
CA LEU A 226 -13.24 -16.88 0.96
C LEU A 226 -12.13 -15.94 1.34
N ILE A 227 -11.62 -15.21 0.36
CA ILE A 227 -10.67 -14.10 0.50
C ILE A 227 -10.72 -13.24 -0.75
N CYS A 228 -10.67 -11.92 -0.60
CA CYS A 228 -10.42 -11.06 -1.73
C CYS A 228 -8.94 -11.13 -2.13
N PRO A 229 -8.62 -11.21 -3.42
CA PRO A 229 -7.24 -11.28 -3.89
C PRO A 229 -6.33 -10.14 -3.40
N LEU A 230 -6.89 -8.98 -3.07
CA LEU A 230 -6.18 -7.83 -2.48
C LEU A 230 -6.04 -7.90 -0.97
N ASP A 231 -6.86 -8.71 -0.28
CA ASP A 231 -6.89 -8.77 1.18
C ASP A 231 -5.73 -9.60 1.76
N ILE A 232 -4.86 -10.13 0.91
CA ILE A 232 -3.57 -10.70 1.34
C ILE A 232 -2.79 -9.69 2.20
N ASN A 233 -2.98 -8.40 1.98
CA ASN A 233 -2.43 -7.31 2.79
C ASN A 233 -2.90 -7.26 4.25
N ILE A 234 -3.79 -8.15 4.68
CA ILE A 234 -4.22 -8.25 6.08
C ILE A 234 -3.13 -8.83 7.01
N VAL A 235 -2.22 -9.62 6.47
CA VAL A 235 -1.20 -10.35 7.25
C VAL A 235 -0.39 -9.46 8.21
N PRO A 236 0.06 -8.24 7.83
CA PRO A 236 0.77 -7.35 8.76
C PRO A 236 -0.03 -6.96 9.98
N TYR A 237 -1.33 -6.89 9.85
CA TYR A 237 -2.26 -6.52 10.92
C TYR A 237 -2.71 -7.75 11.73
N MET A 238 -2.79 -8.90 11.06
CA MET A 238 -3.21 -10.17 11.65
C MET A 238 -2.17 -11.28 11.35
N PRO A 239 -0.99 -11.25 11.97
CA PRO A 239 0.14 -12.13 11.60
C PRO A 239 -0.15 -13.63 11.69
N ARG A 240 -1.08 -14.03 12.54
CA ARG A 240 -1.45 -15.43 12.68
C ARG A 240 -2.26 -15.98 11.49
N THR A 241 -2.75 -15.11 10.62
CA THR A 241 -3.46 -15.52 9.40
C THR A 241 -2.51 -15.97 8.30
N VAL A 242 -1.21 -15.71 8.43
CA VAL A 242 -0.22 -15.96 7.37
C VAL A 242 -0.22 -17.40 6.88
N LYS A 243 -0.35 -18.37 7.78
CA LYS A 243 -0.40 -19.80 7.41
C LYS A 243 -1.60 -20.12 6.53
N ILE A 244 -2.76 -19.56 6.87
CA ILE A 244 -3.99 -19.73 6.08
C ILE A 244 -3.83 -19.04 4.73
N ILE A 245 -3.32 -17.82 4.72
CA ILE A 245 -3.10 -17.07 3.48
C ILE A 245 -2.12 -17.81 2.57
N LYS A 246 -1.03 -18.35 3.12
CA LYS A 246 -0.07 -19.16 2.36
C LYS A 246 -0.76 -20.38 1.72
N ASP A 247 -1.52 -21.14 2.52
CA ASP A 247 -2.26 -22.31 2.02
C ASP A 247 -3.23 -21.93 0.89
N LEU A 248 -3.96 -20.81 1.03
CA LEU A 248 -4.88 -20.34 -0.01
C LEU A 248 -4.14 -19.87 -1.27
N VAL A 249 -3.06 -19.15 -1.13
CA VAL A 249 -2.27 -18.66 -2.26
C VAL A 249 -1.67 -19.82 -3.06
N GLU A 250 -1.13 -20.81 -2.38
CA GLU A 250 -0.50 -21.98 -3.02
C GLU A 250 -1.49 -22.97 -3.58
N ASN A 251 -2.56 -23.30 -2.86
CA ASN A 251 -3.47 -24.39 -3.23
C ASN A 251 -4.76 -23.95 -3.94
N VAL A 252 -5.22 -22.72 -3.74
CA VAL A 252 -6.42 -22.21 -4.42
C VAL A 252 -6.04 -21.44 -5.67
N TYR A 253 -4.99 -20.62 -5.57
CA TYR A 253 -4.58 -19.73 -6.66
C TYR A 253 -3.37 -20.24 -7.46
N ASP A 254 -2.75 -21.37 -7.08
CA ASP A 254 -1.59 -22.00 -7.72
C ASP A 254 -0.39 -21.04 -7.86
N VAL A 255 -0.20 -20.17 -6.87
CA VAL A 255 0.87 -19.19 -6.88
C VAL A 255 1.88 -19.52 -5.78
N PRO A 256 3.16 -19.75 -6.11
CA PRO A 256 4.18 -20.00 -5.11
C PRO A 256 4.34 -18.82 -4.14
N PHE A 257 4.20 -19.10 -2.83
CA PHE A 257 4.22 -18.05 -1.82
C PHE A 257 5.60 -17.44 -1.60
N ASN A 258 6.65 -18.23 -1.74
CA ASN A 258 8.03 -17.85 -1.47
C ASN A 258 8.86 -17.53 -2.73
N ASN A 259 8.23 -17.22 -3.85
CA ASN A 259 8.93 -16.96 -5.10
C ASN A 259 9.35 -15.49 -5.22
N PRO A 260 10.65 -15.18 -5.39
CA PRO A 260 11.15 -13.83 -5.61
C PRO A 260 10.52 -13.07 -6.79
N LYS A 261 9.98 -13.79 -7.79
CA LYS A 261 9.22 -13.19 -8.89
C LYS A 261 8.02 -12.37 -8.42
N TYR A 262 7.48 -12.72 -7.25
CA TYR A 262 6.32 -12.06 -6.67
C TYR A 262 6.70 -10.99 -5.63
N LYS A 263 7.97 -10.65 -5.51
CA LYS A 263 8.41 -9.51 -4.70
C LYS A 263 7.58 -8.28 -5.07
N HIS A 264 6.99 -7.62 -4.07
CA HIS A 264 6.34 -6.31 -4.17
C HIS A 264 4.90 -6.26 -4.65
N ARG A 265 4.12 -7.21 -4.30
CA ARG A 265 2.85 -7.35 -4.98
C ARG A 265 1.61 -6.85 -4.25
N GLY A 266 1.61 -6.77 -2.96
CA GLY A 266 0.40 -6.39 -2.22
C GLY A 266 -0.82 -7.30 -2.45
N GLY A 267 -0.77 -8.22 -3.43
CA GLY A 267 -1.86 -9.13 -3.76
C GLY A 267 -1.66 -9.89 -5.07
N LEU A 268 -2.64 -10.70 -5.45
CA LEU A 268 -2.67 -11.44 -6.71
C LEU A 268 -3.23 -10.56 -7.83
N THR A 269 -2.71 -10.67 -9.04
CA THR A 269 -3.23 -9.96 -10.21
C THR A 269 -4.35 -10.74 -10.89
N ASP A 270 -5.26 -10.02 -11.57
CA ASP A 270 -6.32 -10.70 -12.36
C ASP A 270 -5.76 -11.62 -13.46
N ALA A 271 -4.60 -11.31 -14.02
CA ALA A 271 -3.96 -12.18 -15.03
C ALA A 271 -3.53 -13.53 -14.43
N GLU A 272 -3.05 -13.55 -13.19
CA GLU A 272 -2.67 -14.78 -12.50
C GLU A 272 -3.88 -15.58 -12.07
N LEU A 273 -4.88 -14.90 -11.52
CA LEU A 273 -6.14 -15.52 -11.16
C LEU A 273 -6.80 -16.16 -12.37
N LYS A 274 -6.83 -15.44 -13.51
CA LYS A 274 -7.36 -15.97 -14.77
C LYS A 274 -6.60 -17.21 -15.19
N ASN A 275 -5.27 -17.14 -15.25
CA ASN A 275 -4.44 -18.27 -15.66
C ASN A 275 -4.57 -19.49 -14.72
N SER A 276 -4.70 -19.27 -13.41
CA SER A 276 -4.97 -20.35 -12.45
C SER A 276 -6.36 -20.95 -12.65
N PHE A 277 -7.38 -20.13 -12.73
CA PHE A 277 -8.77 -20.61 -12.78
C PHE A 277 -9.13 -21.28 -14.10
N GLU A 278 -8.66 -20.76 -15.23
CA GLU A 278 -8.92 -21.36 -16.55
C GLU A 278 -8.21 -22.72 -16.77
N LYS A 279 -7.14 -22.98 -16.02
CA LYS A 279 -6.41 -24.26 -16.09
C LYS A 279 -7.01 -25.37 -15.23
N LYS A 280 -7.86 -25.03 -14.27
CA LYS A 280 -8.42 -26.02 -13.35
C LYS A 280 -9.40 -26.95 -14.05
N SER A 281 -9.22 -28.25 -13.85
CA SER A 281 -10.15 -29.27 -14.24
C SER A 281 -11.38 -29.31 -13.31
N ASN A 282 -12.42 -30.03 -13.71
CA ASN A 282 -13.57 -30.26 -12.84
C ASN A 282 -13.18 -30.96 -11.52
N ASN A 283 -12.21 -31.86 -11.55
CA ASN A 283 -11.74 -32.55 -10.35
C ASN A 283 -11.01 -31.56 -9.40
N ASP A 284 -10.25 -30.62 -9.94
CA ASP A 284 -9.59 -29.59 -9.12
C ASP A 284 -10.64 -28.73 -8.41
N TRP A 285 -11.68 -28.32 -9.12
CA TRP A 285 -12.79 -27.56 -8.54
C TRP A 285 -13.54 -28.35 -7.45
N LEU A 286 -13.79 -29.64 -7.66
CA LEU A 286 -14.40 -30.50 -6.64
C LEU A 286 -13.52 -30.64 -5.41
N ASN A 287 -12.21 -30.79 -5.56
CA ASN A 287 -11.27 -30.85 -4.47
C ASN A 287 -11.27 -29.54 -3.66
N LEU A 288 -11.30 -28.39 -4.34
CA LEU A 288 -11.40 -27.09 -3.69
C LEU A 288 -12.74 -26.92 -2.94
N LYS A 289 -13.84 -27.40 -3.52
CA LYS A 289 -15.14 -27.44 -2.86
C LYS A 289 -15.09 -28.23 -1.55
N LEU A 290 -14.53 -29.43 -1.60
CA LEU A 290 -14.45 -30.33 -0.44
C LEU A 290 -13.53 -29.75 0.66
N LYS A 291 -12.35 -29.24 0.27
CA LYS A 291 -11.34 -28.75 1.22
C LYS A 291 -11.70 -27.39 1.82
N TYR A 292 -12.15 -26.44 1.00
CA TYR A 292 -12.34 -25.05 1.42
C TYR A 292 -13.80 -24.59 1.45
N LYS A 293 -14.76 -25.48 1.15
CA LYS A 293 -16.19 -25.17 1.04
C LYS A 293 -16.49 -24.09 -0.01
N ILE A 294 -15.72 -24.09 -1.10
CA ILE A 294 -15.92 -23.16 -2.20
C ILE A 294 -17.02 -23.72 -3.11
N ASN A 295 -18.15 -23.04 -3.22
CA ASN A 295 -19.30 -23.53 -3.97
C ASN A 295 -19.58 -22.74 -5.25
N ALA A 296 -18.96 -21.58 -5.40
CA ALA A 296 -19.22 -20.72 -6.55
C ALA A 296 -18.06 -19.78 -6.87
N LEU A 297 -18.06 -19.28 -8.11
CA LEU A 297 -17.13 -18.27 -8.59
C LEU A 297 -17.88 -17.11 -9.24
N ILE A 298 -17.36 -15.90 -9.07
CA ILE A 298 -17.77 -14.72 -9.82
C ILE A 298 -16.52 -14.07 -10.40
N VAL A 299 -16.42 -14.11 -11.72
CA VAL A 299 -15.25 -13.61 -12.45
C VAL A 299 -15.67 -12.76 -13.64
N PRO A 300 -14.76 -11.98 -14.27
CA PRO A 300 -15.06 -11.28 -15.50
C PRO A 300 -15.63 -12.21 -16.58
N GLY A 301 -16.60 -11.73 -17.35
CA GLY A 301 -17.26 -12.51 -18.40
C GLY A 301 -16.33 -12.99 -19.52
N SER A 302 -15.15 -12.39 -19.63
CA SER A 302 -14.10 -12.75 -20.58
C SER A 302 -13.24 -13.95 -20.16
N TRP A 303 -13.47 -14.50 -18.94
CA TRP A 303 -12.74 -15.68 -18.48
C TRP A 303 -13.49 -16.95 -18.87
N ASP A 304 -12.74 -17.95 -19.34
CA ASP A 304 -13.29 -19.24 -19.76
C ASP A 304 -13.01 -20.32 -18.71
N ILE A 305 -13.93 -20.44 -17.77
CA ILE A 305 -13.81 -21.38 -16.65
C ILE A 305 -14.51 -22.69 -17.01
N ASN A 306 -13.84 -23.80 -16.76
CA ASN A 306 -14.39 -25.14 -17.00
C ASN A 306 -15.41 -25.55 -15.91
N LEU A 307 -16.48 -24.77 -15.81
CA LEU A 307 -17.62 -24.99 -14.89
C LEU A 307 -18.94 -24.56 -15.56
N PRO A 308 -20.07 -25.08 -15.09
CA PRO A 308 -21.37 -24.65 -15.61
C PRO A 308 -21.66 -23.18 -15.30
N LYS A 309 -21.90 -22.40 -16.35
CA LYS A 309 -22.35 -21.01 -16.24
C LYS A 309 -23.79 -20.98 -15.77
N LYS A 310 -24.07 -20.28 -14.66
CA LYS A 310 -25.42 -20.19 -14.09
C LYS A 310 -26.10 -18.84 -14.35
N ILE A 311 -25.36 -17.75 -14.25
CA ILE A 311 -25.87 -16.40 -14.48
C ILE A 311 -24.83 -15.62 -15.30
N LEU A 312 -25.30 -15.10 -16.42
CA LEU A 312 -24.51 -14.22 -17.28
C LEU A 312 -24.91 -12.78 -17.03
N GLY A 313 -23.93 -11.95 -16.73
CA GLY A 313 -24.05 -10.49 -16.68
C GLY A 313 -23.34 -9.85 -17.86
N THR A 314 -23.39 -8.53 -17.94
CA THR A 314 -22.67 -7.76 -18.97
C THR A 314 -21.16 -7.81 -18.77
N ASN A 315 -20.71 -7.75 -17.51
CA ASN A 315 -19.29 -7.69 -17.19
C ASN A 315 -18.78 -8.92 -16.44
N PHE A 316 -19.67 -9.69 -15.79
CA PHE A 316 -19.32 -10.80 -14.92
C PHE A 316 -20.12 -12.05 -15.26
N THR A 317 -19.53 -13.19 -14.96
CA THR A 317 -20.18 -14.50 -15.04
C THR A 317 -20.12 -15.20 -13.68
N PHE A 318 -21.24 -15.79 -13.30
CA PHE A 318 -21.36 -16.60 -12.10
C PHE A 318 -21.37 -18.08 -12.48
N TYR A 319 -20.50 -18.83 -11.84
CA TYR A 319 -20.35 -20.26 -12.00
C TYR A 319 -20.63 -20.99 -10.69
N THR A 320 -21.09 -22.22 -10.77
CA THR A 320 -21.28 -23.11 -9.61
C THR A 320 -20.39 -24.34 -9.73
N ILE A 321 -19.87 -24.79 -8.58
CA ILE A 321 -19.13 -26.03 -8.47
C ILE A 321 -20.13 -27.07 -7.99
N ASN A 322 -20.55 -27.96 -8.90
CA ASN A 322 -21.58 -28.98 -8.62
C ASN A 322 -20.99 -30.21 -7.94
#